data_80af02e83ace7d86f35b41315c10e5ac
#
_entry.id   80af02e83ace7d86f35b41315c10e5ac
#
_cell.length_a   1.000
_cell.length_b   1.000
_cell.length_c   1.000
_cell.angle_alpha   90.00
_cell.angle_beta   90.00
_cell.angle_gamma   90.00
#
_symmetry.space_group_name_H-M   'P 1'
#
loop_
_entity.id
_entity.type
_entity.pdbx_description
1 polymer ?
#
loop_
_entity_poly.entity_id
_entity_poly.type
_entity_poly.pdbx_seq_one_letter_code
_entity_poly.pdbx_strand_id
1 'polypeptide(L)'
;MTLTAARDLARHSIRVNTIAPGIFDTPLMMSAPDKVRDPLLESTQFPHRFGQPSEFGLLAAHIVENPYLNGETIRLDSAMRMTPR
;
A
#
# COMPACT_ATOMS: atom_id res chain seq x y z
N MET A 1 6.17 3.95 13.96
CA MET A 1 5.11 3.19 14.66
C MET A 1 5.23 1.70 14.41
N THR A 2 5.34 1.30 13.16
CA THR A 2 5.37 -0.13 12.82
C THR A 2 6.55 -0.85 13.45
N LEU A 3 7.75 -0.32 13.30
CA LEU A 3 8.94 -0.96 13.85
C LEU A 3 8.88 -1.04 15.38
N THR A 4 8.42 0.03 16.02
CA THR A 4 8.30 0.05 17.49
C THR A 4 7.32 -1.01 17.96
N ALA A 5 6.14 -1.09 17.33
CA ALA A 5 5.14 -2.10 17.69
C ALA A 5 5.68 -3.51 17.43
N ALA A 6 6.40 -3.71 16.32
CA ALA A 6 6.95 -5.02 15.99
C ALA A 6 7.95 -5.47 17.06
N ARG A 7 8.78 -4.55 17.53
CA ARG A 7 9.77 -4.88 18.55
C ARG A 7 9.11 -5.13 19.91
N ASP A 8 8.10 -4.34 20.25
CA ASP A 8 7.40 -4.51 21.53
C ASP A 8 6.64 -5.83 21.59
N LEU A 9 6.06 -6.26 20.47
CA LEU A 9 5.23 -7.46 20.44
C LEU A 9 6.00 -8.72 20.08
N ALA A 10 7.30 -8.60 19.78
CA ALA A 10 8.11 -9.76 19.39
C ALA A 10 8.14 -10.81 20.50
N ARG A 11 8.14 -10.40 21.75
CA ARG A 11 8.16 -11.33 22.87
C ARG A 11 6.89 -12.18 22.96
N HIS A 12 5.84 -11.76 22.27
CA HIS A 12 4.57 -12.49 22.19
C HIS A 12 4.45 -13.27 20.89
N SER A 13 5.52 -13.35 20.11
CA SER A 13 5.56 -14.04 18.82
C SER A 13 4.56 -13.44 17.83
N ILE A 14 4.44 -12.11 17.84
CA ILE A 14 3.55 -11.37 16.94
C ILE A 14 4.41 -10.56 15.99
N ARG A 15 4.12 -10.66 14.69
CA ARG A 15 4.72 -9.83 13.65
C ARG A 15 3.79 -8.65 13.36
N VAL A 16 4.39 -7.49 13.06
CA VAL A 16 3.63 -6.28 12.72
C VAL A 16 4.23 -5.69 11.46
N ASN A 17 3.44 -5.62 10.43
CA ASN A 17 3.84 -5.00 9.16
C ASN A 17 2.74 -4.05 8.70
N THR A 18 3.11 -3.06 7.92
CA THR A 18 2.18 -2.05 7.42
C THR A 18 2.26 -2.01 5.91
N ILE A 19 1.11 -1.93 5.24
CA ILE A 19 1.03 -1.65 3.83
C ILE A 19 0.61 -0.19 3.66
N ALA A 20 1.41 0.58 2.92
CA ALA A 20 1.08 1.96 2.60
C ALA A 20 0.64 1.99 1.13
N PRO A 21 -0.67 1.88 0.87
CA PRO A 21 -1.17 1.78 -0.51
C PRO A 21 -1.21 3.14 -1.19
N GLY A 22 -1.10 3.12 -2.51
CA GLY A 22 -1.42 4.26 -3.34
C GLY A 22 -2.91 4.29 -3.67
N ILE A 23 -3.24 4.63 -4.92
CA ILE A 23 -4.62 4.72 -5.35
C ILE A 23 -5.00 3.40 -6.01
N PHE A 24 -6.10 2.81 -5.54
CA PHE A 24 -6.60 1.55 -6.06
C PHE A 24 -7.95 1.74 -6.73
N ASP A 25 -8.22 0.87 -7.69
CA ASP A 25 -9.41 0.92 -8.53
C ASP A 25 -10.59 0.32 -7.78
N THR A 26 -11.13 1.08 -6.84
CA THR A 26 -12.26 0.68 -6.01
C THR A 26 -13.54 1.34 -6.53
N PRO A 27 -14.72 0.84 -6.15
CA PRO A 27 -15.97 1.47 -6.58
C PRO A 27 -16.05 2.95 -6.22
N LEU A 28 -15.53 3.34 -5.06
CA LEU A 28 -15.52 4.74 -4.66
C LEU A 28 -14.68 5.58 -5.63
N MET A 29 -13.48 5.11 -5.96
CA MET A 29 -12.60 5.83 -6.89
C MET A 29 -13.18 5.83 -8.30
N MET A 30 -13.83 4.74 -8.71
CA MET A 30 -14.45 4.65 -10.03
C MET A 30 -15.57 5.67 -10.20
N SER A 31 -16.25 6.05 -9.13
CA SER A 31 -17.34 7.02 -9.18
C SER A 31 -16.88 8.46 -9.07
N ALA A 32 -15.58 8.70 -8.85
CA ALA A 32 -15.07 10.06 -8.72
C ALA A 32 -15.06 10.77 -10.07
N PRO A 33 -15.25 12.10 -10.10
CA PRO A 33 -15.18 12.85 -11.35
C PRO A 33 -13.79 12.78 -11.98
N ASP A 34 -13.73 12.91 -13.30
CA ASP A 34 -12.47 12.83 -14.02
C ASP A 34 -11.48 13.87 -13.54
N LYS A 35 -11.93 15.09 -13.20
CA LYS A 35 -11.02 16.13 -12.75
C LYS A 35 -10.39 15.80 -11.40
N VAL A 36 -10.93 14.83 -10.67
CA VAL A 36 -10.32 14.32 -9.45
C VAL A 36 -9.41 13.14 -9.78
N ARG A 37 -9.87 12.25 -10.66
CA ARG A 37 -9.16 11.01 -10.99
C ARG A 37 -7.94 11.25 -11.87
N ASP A 38 -8.03 12.13 -12.86
CA ASP A 38 -6.98 12.29 -13.86
C ASP A 38 -5.65 12.74 -13.26
N PRO A 39 -5.63 13.77 -12.37
CA PRO A 39 -4.36 14.14 -11.75
C PRO A 39 -3.76 13.03 -10.90
N LEU A 40 -4.61 12.22 -10.25
CA LEU A 40 -4.13 11.11 -9.43
C LEU A 40 -3.53 10.02 -10.32
N LEU A 41 -4.18 9.75 -11.46
CA LEU A 41 -3.66 8.77 -12.41
C LEU A 41 -2.30 9.20 -12.94
N GLU A 42 -2.14 10.48 -13.24
CA GLU A 42 -0.88 10.98 -13.77
C GLU A 42 0.25 10.92 -12.75
N SER A 43 -0.05 10.85 -11.47
CA SER A 43 0.98 10.73 -10.45
C SER A 43 1.58 9.34 -10.37
N THR A 44 0.94 8.34 -10.97
CA THR A 44 1.51 6.98 -11.03
C THR A 44 2.63 6.94 -12.06
N GLN A 45 3.63 6.13 -11.79
CA GLN A 45 4.79 6.03 -12.67
C GLN A 45 4.74 4.78 -13.54
N PHE A 46 4.97 3.63 -12.96
CA PHE A 46 4.88 2.37 -13.68
C PHE A 46 4.48 1.26 -12.69
N PRO A 47 3.45 0.52 -12.97
CA PRO A 47 2.49 0.64 -14.10
C PRO A 47 1.73 1.96 -14.03
N HIS A 48 1.42 2.54 -15.18
CA HIS A 48 0.72 3.83 -15.23
C HIS A 48 -0.79 3.58 -15.17
N ARG A 49 -1.24 3.19 -14.02
CA ARG A 49 -2.65 2.87 -13.74
C ARG A 49 -2.87 2.81 -12.23
N PHE A 50 -4.14 2.81 -11.82
CA PHE A 50 -4.47 2.52 -10.43
C PHE A 50 -4.23 1.04 -10.15
N GLY A 51 -3.95 0.73 -8.89
CA GLY A 51 -3.78 -0.66 -8.50
C GLY A 51 -5.10 -1.41 -8.47
N GLN A 52 -5.04 -2.71 -8.69
CA GLN A 52 -6.22 -3.54 -8.55
C GLN A 52 -6.34 -4.03 -7.11
N PRO A 53 -7.56 -4.13 -6.56
CA PRO A 53 -7.71 -4.65 -5.19
C PRO A 53 -7.05 -6.01 -4.99
N SER A 54 -7.03 -6.86 -6.03
CA SER A 54 -6.36 -8.15 -5.94
C SER A 54 -4.86 -8.01 -5.73
N GLU A 55 -4.25 -6.93 -6.18
CA GLU A 55 -2.82 -6.71 -5.98
C GLU A 55 -2.52 -6.37 -4.52
N PHE A 56 -3.42 -5.63 -3.86
CA PHE A 56 -3.28 -5.41 -2.43
C PHE A 56 -3.40 -6.73 -1.67
N GLY A 57 -4.39 -7.55 -2.04
CA GLY A 57 -4.58 -8.86 -1.41
C GLY A 57 -3.37 -9.78 -1.62
N LEU A 58 -2.74 -9.72 -2.80
CA LEU A 58 -1.56 -10.52 -3.08
C LEU A 58 -0.41 -10.16 -2.14
N LEU A 59 -0.18 -8.87 -1.93
CA LEU A 59 0.87 -8.43 -0.99
C LEU A 59 0.53 -8.85 0.43
N ALA A 60 -0.72 -8.67 0.85
CA ALA A 60 -1.14 -9.06 2.19
C ALA A 60 -0.92 -10.55 2.43
N ALA A 61 -1.27 -11.38 1.44
CA ALA A 61 -1.07 -12.82 1.54
C ALA A 61 0.43 -13.16 1.66
N HIS A 62 1.27 -12.47 0.88
CA HIS A 62 2.72 -12.70 0.95
C HIS A 62 3.26 -12.35 2.34
N ILE A 63 2.79 -11.24 2.92
CA ILE A 63 3.22 -10.86 4.27
C ILE A 63 2.84 -11.93 5.29
N VAL A 64 1.64 -12.47 5.17
CA VAL A 64 1.19 -13.53 6.09
C VAL A 64 2.05 -14.78 5.93
N GLU A 65 2.40 -15.12 4.71
CA GLU A 65 3.11 -16.37 4.42
C GLU A 65 4.62 -16.28 4.64
N ASN A 66 5.16 -15.09 4.78
CA ASN A 66 6.61 -14.91 4.94
C ASN A 66 6.92 -14.63 6.42
N PRO A 67 7.32 -15.65 7.19
CA PRO A 67 7.45 -15.48 8.64
C PRO A 67 8.61 -14.59 9.07
N TYR A 68 9.55 -14.31 8.18
CA TYR A 68 10.69 -13.48 8.53
C TYR A 68 10.44 -11.99 8.31
N LEU A 69 9.31 -11.63 7.68
CA LEU A 69 8.98 -10.24 7.41
C LEU A 69 8.31 -9.63 8.62
N ASN A 70 8.95 -8.63 9.23
CA ASN A 70 8.47 -8.02 10.46
C ASN A 70 9.02 -6.60 10.58
N GLY A 71 8.17 -5.70 11.04
CA GLY A 71 8.58 -4.32 11.31
C GLY A 71 8.68 -3.44 10.09
N GLU A 72 8.19 -3.89 8.93
CA GLU A 72 8.33 -3.16 7.68
C GLU A 72 7.07 -2.39 7.32
N THR A 73 7.29 -1.27 6.67
CA THR A 73 6.23 -0.53 5.98
C THR A 73 6.51 -0.65 4.49
N ILE A 74 5.58 -1.27 3.76
CA ILE A 74 5.76 -1.57 2.34
C ILE A 74 4.82 -0.68 1.54
N ARG A 75 5.38 0.14 0.66
CA ARG A 75 4.58 0.99 -0.22
C ARG A 75 4.16 0.17 -1.44
N LEU A 76 2.87 0.27 -1.78
CA LEU A 76 2.30 -0.41 -2.93
C LEU A 76 1.54 0.65 -3.74
N ASP A 77 2.27 1.41 -4.58
CA ASP A 77 1.73 2.65 -5.12
C ASP A 77 2.27 3.01 -6.51
N SER A 78 2.85 2.07 -7.24
CA SER A 78 3.37 2.35 -8.60
C SER A 78 4.37 3.52 -8.60
N ALA A 79 5.19 3.61 -7.57
CA ALA A 79 6.18 4.67 -7.39
C ALA A 79 5.56 6.08 -7.30
N MET A 80 4.28 6.13 -6.92
CA MET A 80 3.59 7.41 -6.74
C MET A 80 4.21 8.18 -5.59
N ARG A 81 4.37 9.48 -5.76
CA ARG A 81 4.81 10.37 -4.70
C ARG A 81 4.02 11.66 -4.79
N MET A 82 3.66 12.20 -3.63
CA MET A 82 3.00 13.50 -3.62
C MET A 82 4.01 14.57 -4.01
N THR A 83 3.61 15.43 -4.93
CA THR A 83 4.45 16.54 -5.35
C THR A 83 4.54 17.57 -4.23
N PRO A 84 5.75 18.01 -3.85
CA PRO A 84 5.88 19.07 -2.84
C PRO A 84 5.26 20.38 -3.34
N ARG A 85 4.77 21.14 -2.43
CA ARG A 85 4.10 22.41 -2.78
C ARG A 85 5.02 23.56 -2.57
#